data_4af6017e5ab935eb135d5a0a9063806e
#
_entry.id   4af6017e5ab935eb135d5a0a9063806e
#
_cell.length_a   1.000
_cell.length_b   1.000
_cell.length_c   1.000
_cell.angle_alpha   90.00
_cell.angle_beta   90.00
_cell.angle_gamma   90.00
#
_symmetry.space_group_name_H-M   'P 1'
#
loop_
_entity.id
_entity.type
_entity.pdbx_description
1 polymer ?
#
loop_
_entity_poly.entity_id
_entity_poly.type
_entity_poly.pdbx_seq_one_letter_code
_entity_poly.pdbx_strand_id
1 'polypeptide(L)'
;MTPRPVILRRLTTGNGPRVLLLHGMADSVSIWDKPIALAPHRKALHQAEFFAAELPWRGTGPADWGYRAEPSAWLAEALDTLAAAEGPADVVVGHSFSAMLLLDLLCGPAAPDLRGIVLISPYFRARPEDFDWATMTGLPEKFVLAMEEGIRLAAGARAKPVLHRAMAERLCEFIGPYGWSRFFESYLRTPWLRTENLTAPALVVSGTGDRIAATAEAAALAERLSTATLRTVEDAGHFPMAEQPERFADLLDEFLQRPAPVRGPAGKPPHPTSLERI
;
A
#
# COMPACT_ATOMS: atom_id res chain seq x y z
N MET A 1 -1.82 9.55 -25.90
CA MET A 1 -0.71 8.60 -25.58
C MET A 1 -1.30 7.49 -24.76
N THR A 2 -1.11 6.24 -25.20
CA THR A 2 -1.52 5.07 -24.41
C THR A 2 -0.79 5.09 -23.07
N PRO A 3 -1.47 4.84 -21.93
CA PRO A 3 -0.79 4.70 -20.65
C PRO A 3 0.33 3.65 -20.80
N ARG A 4 1.50 3.89 -20.21
CA ARG A 4 2.47 2.80 -20.09
C ARG A 4 1.88 1.79 -19.14
N PRO A 5 1.76 0.52 -19.51
CA PRO A 5 1.18 -0.48 -18.65
C PRO A 5 1.97 -0.58 -17.34
N VAL A 6 1.29 -0.92 -16.26
CA VAL A 6 1.93 -1.33 -15.00
C VAL A 6 2.86 -2.49 -15.32
N ILE A 7 4.12 -2.41 -14.86
CA ILE A 7 5.10 -3.46 -15.10
C ILE A 7 5.13 -4.37 -13.87
N LEU A 8 4.81 -5.64 -14.07
CA LEU A 8 4.95 -6.64 -13.01
C LEU A 8 6.31 -7.31 -13.07
N ARG A 9 6.89 -7.55 -11.90
CA ARG A 9 8.10 -8.35 -11.72
C ARG A 9 7.77 -9.54 -10.82
N ARG A 10 8.03 -10.74 -11.29
CA ARG A 10 8.04 -11.93 -10.43
C ARG A 10 9.31 -11.91 -9.60
N LEU A 11 9.18 -12.00 -8.28
CA LEU A 11 10.31 -11.98 -7.35
C LEU A 11 10.68 -13.37 -6.87
N THR A 12 9.67 -14.25 -6.69
CA THR A 12 9.88 -15.66 -6.30
C THR A 12 9.00 -16.60 -7.11
N THR A 13 9.37 -17.85 -7.08
CA THR A 13 8.53 -18.96 -7.57
C THR A 13 8.09 -19.79 -6.37
N GLY A 14 6.86 -20.30 -6.41
CA GLY A 14 6.29 -21.11 -5.33
C GLY A 14 5.08 -21.91 -5.82
N ASN A 15 4.41 -22.56 -4.91
CA ASN A 15 3.16 -23.28 -5.13
C ASN A 15 2.08 -22.91 -4.11
N GLY A 16 2.31 -21.85 -3.37
CA GLY A 16 1.42 -21.29 -2.36
C GLY A 16 0.62 -20.07 -2.87
N PRO A 17 0.25 -19.15 -1.97
CA PRO A 17 -0.53 -17.98 -2.34
C PRO A 17 0.25 -17.01 -3.24
N ARG A 18 -0.45 -16.39 -4.20
CA ARG A 18 0.08 -15.25 -4.99
C ARG A 18 -0.05 -13.98 -4.21
N VAL A 19 1.09 -13.33 -3.99
CA VAL A 19 1.19 -12.09 -3.21
C VAL A 19 1.63 -10.97 -4.13
N LEU A 20 0.79 -9.93 -4.26
CA LEU A 20 1.13 -8.71 -5.01
C LEU A 20 1.64 -7.63 -4.05
N LEU A 21 2.84 -7.12 -4.32
CA LEU A 21 3.52 -6.09 -3.54
C LEU A 21 3.43 -4.74 -4.26
N LEU A 22 2.95 -3.70 -3.55
CA LEU A 22 2.68 -2.37 -4.05
C LEU A 22 3.49 -1.33 -3.26
N HIS A 23 4.47 -0.70 -3.90
CA HIS A 23 5.34 0.29 -3.26
C HIS A 23 4.65 1.64 -3.02
N GLY A 24 5.20 2.45 -2.12
CA GLY A 24 4.73 3.81 -1.80
C GLY A 24 5.03 4.85 -2.88
N MET A 25 4.63 6.11 -2.63
CA MET A 25 4.90 7.23 -3.53
C MET A 25 6.41 7.48 -3.66
N ALA A 26 6.87 7.74 -4.88
CA ALA A 26 8.26 7.98 -5.25
C ALA A 26 9.25 6.84 -4.93
N ASP A 27 8.74 5.67 -4.59
CA ASP A 27 9.52 4.46 -4.32
C ASP A 27 9.61 3.56 -5.56
N SER A 28 10.07 2.33 -5.40
CA SER A 28 10.19 1.32 -6.45
C SER A 28 10.03 -0.08 -5.87
N VAL A 29 9.99 -1.08 -6.74
CA VAL A 29 9.92 -2.50 -6.32
C VAL A 29 11.12 -2.94 -5.47
N SER A 30 12.26 -2.26 -5.53
CA SER A 30 13.46 -2.61 -4.76
C SER A 30 13.28 -2.47 -3.24
N ILE A 31 12.24 -1.77 -2.77
CA ILE A 31 11.91 -1.69 -1.34
C ILE A 31 11.60 -3.06 -0.74
N TRP A 32 11.21 -4.02 -1.57
CA TRP A 32 10.88 -5.39 -1.19
C TRP A 32 12.06 -6.35 -1.18
N ASP A 33 13.24 -5.94 -1.68
CA ASP A 33 14.40 -6.84 -1.85
C ASP A 33 14.82 -7.48 -0.52
N LYS A 34 14.92 -6.70 0.56
CA LYS A 34 15.36 -7.20 1.86
C LYS A 34 14.40 -8.24 2.45
N PRO A 35 13.08 -7.97 2.61
CA PRO A 35 12.17 -8.95 3.16
C PRO A 35 12.00 -10.18 2.26
N ILE A 36 12.07 -10.03 0.95
CA ILE A 36 11.98 -11.16 0.02
C ILE A 36 13.24 -12.04 0.05
N ALA A 37 14.41 -11.47 0.26
CA ALA A 37 15.66 -12.25 0.45
C ALA A 37 15.57 -13.21 1.66
N LEU A 38 14.69 -12.94 2.61
CA LEU A 38 14.46 -13.78 3.80
C LEU A 38 13.40 -14.89 3.56
N ALA A 39 12.69 -14.87 2.43
CA ALA A 39 11.64 -15.86 2.12
C ALA A 39 12.13 -17.32 2.21
N PRO A 40 13.34 -17.70 1.75
CA PRO A 40 13.81 -19.08 1.85
C PRO A 40 13.89 -19.62 3.28
N HIS A 41 13.95 -18.74 4.27
CA HIS A 41 14.11 -19.10 5.69
C HIS A 41 12.78 -19.10 6.47
N ARG A 42 11.63 -18.90 5.80
CA ARG A 42 10.29 -18.82 6.41
C ARG A 42 9.31 -19.67 5.62
N LYS A 43 8.53 -20.47 6.33
CA LYS A 43 7.72 -21.52 5.72
C LYS A 43 6.70 -21.01 4.70
N ALA A 44 5.88 -20.05 5.07
CA ALA A 44 4.83 -19.54 4.19
C ALA A 44 5.39 -18.63 3.10
N LEU A 45 6.40 -17.80 3.43
CA LEU A 45 7.07 -16.96 2.44
C LEU A 45 7.79 -17.79 1.38
N HIS A 46 8.44 -18.91 1.78
CA HIS A 46 9.11 -19.80 0.84
C HIS A 46 8.14 -20.45 -0.16
N GLN A 47 6.91 -20.70 0.27
CA GLN A 47 5.88 -21.28 -0.59
C GLN A 47 5.18 -20.25 -1.46
N ALA A 48 5.14 -18.99 -1.07
CA ALA A 48 4.42 -17.94 -1.77
C ALA A 48 5.08 -17.54 -3.10
N GLU A 49 4.24 -17.17 -4.07
CA GLU A 49 4.66 -16.54 -5.30
C GLU A 49 4.55 -15.03 -5.15
N PHE A 50 5.69 -14.34 -5.03
CA PHE A 50 5.72 -12.89 -4.89
C PHE A 50 5.86 -12.21 -6.24
N PHE A 51 4.98 -11.24 -6.48
CA PHE A 51 5.02 -10.31 -7.60
C PHE A 51 5.06 -8.89 -7.06
N ALA A 52 5.80 -8.01 -7.71
CA ALA A 52 5.81 -6.59 -7.36
C ALA A 52 5.44 -5.75 -8.58
N ALA A 53 4.62 -4.72 -8.37
CA ALA A 53 4.21 -3.79 -9.41
C ALA A 53 5.08 -2.54 -9.38
N GLU A 54 5.71 -2.20 -10.53
CA GLU A 54 6.26 -0.87 -10.79
C GLU A 54 5.10 0.07 -11.10
N LEU A 55 4.71 0.85 -10.11
CA LEU A 55 3.59 1.77 -10.20
C LEU A 55 4.00 3.11 -10.83
N PRO A 56 3.07 3.86 -11.45
CA PRO A 56 3.42 5.05 -12.21
C PRO A 56 3.99 6.19 -11.36
N TRP A 57 3.73 6.22 -10.06
CA TRP A 57 4.31 7.18 -9.11
C TRP A 57 5.68 6.79 -8.55
N ARG A 58 6.37 5.80 -9.16
CA ARG A 58 7.77 5.50 -8.83
C ARG A 58 8.67 6.70 -9.10
N GLY A 59 9.81 6.79 -8.40
CA GLY A 59 10.76 7.91 -8.50
C GLY A 59 11.30 8.21 -9.91
N THR A 60 11.12 7.29 -10.87
CA THR A 60 11.48 7.44 -12.29
C THR A 60 10.27 7.29 -13.22
N GLY A 61 9.07 7.39 -12.68
CA GLY A 61 7.81 7.20 -13.41
C GLY A 61 7.44 8.39 -14.31
N PRO A 62 6.35 8.30 -15.06
CA PRO A 62 5.85 9.41 -15.85
C PRO A 62 5.23 10.48 -14.92
N ALA A 63 5.65 11.75 -15.06
CA ALA A 63 5.17 12.85 -14.21
C ALA A 63 3.66 13.14 -14.35
N ASP A 64 3.04 12.65 -15.43
CA ASP A 64 1.64 12.90 -15.75
C ASP A 64 0.66 11.81 -15.27
N TRP A 65 1.11 10.85 -14.45
CA TRP A 65 0.27 9.76 -13.97
C TRP A 65 -1.02 10.24 -13.25
N GLY A 66 -0.92 11.34 -12.52
CA GLY A 66 -2.04 11.92 -11.78
C GLY A 66 -3.15 12.51 -12.64
N TYR A 67 -2.91 12.73 -13.96
CA TYR A 67 -3.92 13.22 -14.90
C TYR A 67 -4.72 12.11 -15.57
N ARG A 68 -4.18 10.90 -15.63
CA ARG A 68 -4.67 9.86 -16.56
C ARG A 68 -5.82 9.06 -16.02
N ALA A 69 -5.83 8.86 -14.69
CA ALA A 69 -6.85 8.06 -14.03
C ALA A 69 -6.92 8.40 -12.54
N GLU A 70 -7.98 7.96 -11.89
CA GLU A 70 -8.01 7.88 -10.42
C GLU A 70 -6.84 7.00 -9.95
N PRO A 71 -6.12 7.37 -8.88
CA PRO A 71 -4.95 6.62 -8.44
C PRO A 71 -5.23 5.13 -8.14
N SER A 72 -6.39 4.81 -7.57
CA SER A 72 -6.79 3.42 -7.29
C SER A 72 -6.99 2.58 -8.56
N ALA A 73 -7.28 3.20 -9.73
CA ALA A 73 -7.39 2.50 -11.00
C ALA A 73 -6.06 1.87 -11.45
N TRP A 74 -4.92 2.44 -11.06
CA TRP A 74 -3.62 1.84 -11.34
C TRP A 74 -3.37 0.56 -10.53
N LEU A 75 -3.95 0.47 -9.33
CA LEU A 75 -3.90 -0.77 -8.55
C LEU A 75 -4.80 -1.84 -9.17
N ALA A 76 -5.98 -1.45 -9.66
CA ALA A 76 -6.85 -2.36 -10.40
C ALA A 76 -6.14 -2.90 -11.66
N GLU A 77 -5.46 -2.02 -12.43
CA GLU A 77 -4.66 -2.44 -13.60
C GLU A 77 -3.54 -3.42 -13.21
N ALA A 78 -2.87 -3.21 -12.07
CA ALA A 78 -1.85 -4.14 -11.58
C ALA A 78 -2.43 -5.52 -11.26
N LEU A 79 -3.59 -5.57 -10.61
CA LEU A 79 -4.31 -6.80 -10.29
C LEU A 79 -4.79 -7.51 -11.55
N ASP A 80 -5.37 -6.79 -12.50
CA ASP A 80 -5.84 -7.34 -13.77
C ASP A 80 -4.68 -7.87 -14.61
N THR A 81 -3.56 -7.15 -14.63
CA THR A 81 -2.34 -7.58 -15.33
C THR A 81 -1.79 -8.88 -14.74
N LEU A 82 -1.75 -8.98 -13.40
CA LEU A 82 -1.35 -10.20 -12.71
C LEU A 82 -2.31 -11.35 -13.02
N ALA A 83 -3.61 -11.08 -12.91
CA ALA A 83 -4.65 -12.09 -13.14
C ALA A 83 -4.60 -12.67 -14.56
N ALA A 84 -4.33 -11.82 -15.56
CA ALA A 84 -4.23 -12.24 -16.95
C ALA A 84 -2.95 -13.05 -17.24
N ALA A 85 -1.83 -12.75 -16.57
CA ALA A 85 -0.54 -13.39 -16.85
C ALA A 85 -0.32 -14.68 -16.01
N GLU A 86 -0.72 -14.66 -14.73
CA GLU A 86 -0.33 -15.66 -13.74
C GLU A 86 -1.51 -16.22 -12.93
N GLY A 87 -2.67 -15.55 -13.00
CA GLY A 87 -3.85 -15.80 -12.19
C GLY A 87 -4.04 -14.75 -11.10
N PRO A 88 -5.23 -14.73 -10.44
CA PRO A 88 -5.57 -13.68 -9.49
C PRO A 88 -4.64 -13.68 -8.26
N ALA A 89 -4.43 -12.49 -7.69
CA ALA A 89 -3.75 -12.37 -6.41
C ALA A 89 -4.61 -12.97 -5.29
N ASP A 90 -3.97 -13.68 -4.37
CA ASP A 90 -4.59 -14.12 -3.11
C ASP A 90 -4.45 -13.06 -2.03
N VAL A 91 -3.28 -12.43 -1.94
CA VAL A 91 -2.95 -11.41 -0.95
C VAL A 91 -2.35 -10.20 -1.63
N VAL A 92 -2.72 -9.01 -1.17
CA VAL A 92 -2.12 -7.76 -1.63
C VAL A 92 -1.46 -7.05 -0.45
N VAL A 93 -0.23 -6.60 -0.65
CA VAL A 93 0.55 -5.85 0.33
C VAL A 93 0.76 -4.44 -0.22
N GLY A 94 0.25 -3.43 0.45
CA GLY A 94 0.42 -2.03 0.07
C GLY A 94 1.22 -1.25 1.12
N HIS A 95 2.13 -0.40 0.66
CA HIS A 95 2.88 0.51 1.52
C HIS A 95 2.44 1.96 1.33
N SER A 96 2.24 2.69 2.43
CA SER A 96 2.04 4.14 2.44
C SER A 96 0.90 4.59 1.50
N PHE A 97 1.19 5.35 0.46
CA PHE A 97 0.22 5.80 -0.55
C PHE A 97 -0.53 4.62 -1.19
N SER A 98 0.17 3.54 -1.56
CA SER A 98 -0.50 2.34 -2.09
C SER A 98 -1.40 1.64 -1.06
N ALA A 99 -1.07 1.70 0.23
CA ALA A 99 -1.95 1.16 1.28
C ALA A 99 -3.27 1.94 1.35
N MET A 100 -3.21 3.27 1.27
CA MET A 100 -4.38 4.15 1.23
C MET A 100 -5.24 3.90 -0.02
N LEU A 101 -4.60 3.81 -1.21
CA LEU A 101 -5.31 3.52 -2.46
C LEU A 101 -5.91 2.12 -2.50
N LEU A 102 -5.25 1.14 -1.87
CA LEU A 102 -5.78 -0.21 -1.76
C LEU A 102 -7.05 -0.23 -0.92
N LEU A 103 -7.11 0.55 0.17
CA LEU A 103 -8.35 0.74 0.93
C LEU A 103 -9.46 1.34 0.07
N ASP A 104 -9.16 2.41 -0.69
CA ASP A 104 -10.14 3.06 -1.59
C ASP A 104 -10.72 2.04 -2.59
N LEU A 105 -9.85 1.24 -3.23
CA LEU A 105 -10.25 0.19 -4.15
C LEU A 105 -11.13 -0.89 -3.49
N LEU A 106 -10.73 -1.36 -2.30
CA LEU A 106 -11.40 -2.48 -1.61
C LEU A 106 -12.70 -2.06 -0.91
N CYS A 107 -12.84 -0.79 -0.55
CA CYS A 107 -14.10 -0.24 -0.04
C CYS A 107 -15.10 0.10 -1.16
N GLY A 108 -14.64 0.09 -2.42
CA GLY A 108 -15.44 0.39 -3.59
C GLY A 108 -16.29 -0.79 -4.10
N PRO A 109 -17.17 -0.54 -5.10
CA PRO A 109 -18.09 -1.56 -5.60
C PRO A 109 -17.43 -2.65 -6.45
N ALA A 110 -16.22 -2.41 -6.97
CA ALA A 110 -15.46 -3.34 -7.80
C ALA A 110 -14.30 -3.98 -7.02
N ALA A 111 -14.46 -4.14 -5.71
CA ALA A 111 -13.44 -4.75 -4.86
C ALA A 111 -13.09 -6.18 -5.32
N PRO A 112 -11.80 -6.52 -5.55
CA PRO A 112 -11.39 -7.87 -5.83
C PRO A 112 -11.61 -8.79 -4.61
N ASP A 113 -11.91 -10.06 -4.87
CA ASP A 113 -12.01 -11.07 -3.81
C ASP A 113 -10.60 -11.52 -3.40
N LEU A 114 -10.12 -11.05 -2.25
CA LEU A 114 -8.80 -11.35 -1.71
C LEU A 114 -8.90 -12.26 -0.48
N ARG A 115 -7.94 -13.14 -0.34
CA ARG A 115 -7.74 -13.97 0.85
C ARG A 115 -7.25 -13.15 2.04
N GLY A 116 -6.57 -12.04 1.79
CA GLY A 116 -6.07 -11.15 2.82
C GLY A 116 -5.37 -9.91 2.25
N ILE A 117 -5.18 -8.92 3.12
CA ILE A 117 -4.46 -7.68 2.77
C ILE A 117 -3.46 -7.32 3.86
N VAL A 118 -2.37 -6.68 3.48
CA VAL A 118 -1.39 -6.11 4.39
C VAL A 118 -1.22 -4.63 4.07
N LEU A 119 -1.46 -3.77 5.05
CA LEU A 119 -1.42 -2.32 4.93
C LEU A 119 -0.28 -1.80 5.80
N ILE A 120 0.77 -1.30 5.18
CA ILE A 120 2.00 -0.86 5.86
C ILE A 120 2.04 0.65 5.90
N SER A 121 2.19 1.23 7.10
CA SER A 121 2.25 2.68 7.33
C SER A 121 1.14 3.44 6.58
N PRO A 122 -0.14 3.02 6.73
CA PRO A 122 -1.25 3.62 6.00
C PRO A 122 -1.55 5.03 6.50
N TYR A 123 -1.91 5.94 5.60
CA TYR A 123 -2.56 7.19 5.94
C TYR A 123 -4.07 6.95 6.09
N PHE A 124 -4.60 7.31 7.25
CA PHE A 124 -6.03 7.15 7.51
C PHE A 124 -6.52 8.10 8.60
N ARG A 125 -7.66 8.74 8.36
CA ARG A 125 -8.42 9.48 9.36
C ARG A 125 -9.83 8.91 9.45
N ALA A 126 -10.30 8.71 10.67
CA ALA A 126 -11.60 8.10 10.90
C ALA A 126 -12.76 9.08 10.71
N ARG A 127 -12.51 10.38 10.90
CA ARG A 127 -13.53 11.44 10.87
C ARG A 127 -13.02 12.66 10.10
N PRO A 128 -13.91 13.42 9.44
CA PRO A 128 -13.54 14.68 8.78
C PRO A 128 -12.90 15.70 9.72
N GLU A 129 -13.34 15.74 10.98
CA GLU A 129 -12.86 16.67 12.01
C GLU A 129 -11.41 16.38 12.44
N ASP A 130 -10.89 15.19 12.11
CA ASP A 130 -9.49 14.83 12.37
C ASP A 130 -8.52 15.55 11.41
N PHE A 131 -9.04 16.23 10.37
CA PHE A 131 -8.28 17.08 9.46
C PHE A 131 -8.35 18.52 9.90
N ASP A 132 -7.28 19.01 10.50
CA ASP A 132 -7.09 20.43 10.78
C ASP A 132 -6.09 21.09 9.82
N TRP A 133 -6.09 22.43 9.81
CA TRP A 133 -5.20 23.18 8.93
C TRP A 133 -3.72 22.94 9.26
N ALA A 134 -3.38 22.77 10.53
CA ALA A 134 -2.01 22.51 10.97
C ALA A 134 -1.50 21.16 10.43
N THR A 135 -2.33 20.12 10.48
CA THR A 135 -2.03 18.82 9.88
C THR A 135 -1.76 18.96 8.39
N MET A 136 -2.63 19.66 7.66
CA MET A 136 -2.51 19.80 6.20
C MET A 136 -1.28 20.60 5.80
N THR A 137 -0.95 21.70 6.48
CA THR A 137 0.23 22.52 6.18
C THR A 137 1.55 21.87 6.60
N GLY A 138 1.50 20.90 7.51
CA GLY A 138 2.67 20.10 7.92
C GLY A 138 3.02 18.95 6.96
N LEU A 139 2.09 18.54 6.08
CA LEU A 139 2.31 17.41 5.16
C LEU A 139 3.49 17.60 4.19
N PRO A 140 3.73 18.79 3.56
CA PRO A 140 4.86 18.96 2.65
C PRO A 140 6.20 18.63 3.29
N GLU A 141 6.43 19.02 4.53
CA GLU A 141 7.67 18.68 5.25
C GLU A 141 7.75 17.18 5.56
N LYS A 142 6.66 16.57 5.96
CA LYS A 142 6.59 15.11 6.18
C LYS A 142 6.91 14.33 4.91
N PHE A 143 6.48 14.81 3.74
CA PHE A 143 6.80 14.17 2.47
C PHE A 143 8.30 14.25 2.15
N VAL A 144 8.93 15.39 2.39
CA VAL A 144 10.38 15.50 2.22
C VAL A 144 11.10 14.54 3.15
N LEU A 145 10.67 14.43 4.41
CA LEU A 145 11.22 13.46 5.37
C LEU A 145 11.04 12.01 4.90
N ALA A 146 9.87 11.66 4.35
CA ALA A 146 9.62 10.32 3.80
C ALA A 146 10.58 10.00 2.63
N MET A 147 10.73 10.93 1.68
CA MET A 147 11.64 10.76 0.55
C MET A 147 13.09 10.65 1.00
N GLU A 148 13.50 11.49 1.95
CA GLU A 148 14.85 11.46 2.52
C GLU A 148 15.16 10.11 3.19
N GLU A 149 14.21 9.57 3.96
CA GLU A 149 14.35 8.27 4.61
C GLU A 149 14.42 7.13 3.58
N GLY A 150 13.55 7.11 2.58
CA GLY A 150 13.57 6.15 1.49
C GLY A 150 14.90 6.16 0.73
N ILE A 151 15.44 7.35 0.41
CA ILE A 151 16.74 7.51 -0.23
C ILE A 151 17.86 6.97 0.66
N ARG A 152 17.84 7.28 1.95
CA ARG A 152 18.81 6.80 2.92
C ARG A 152 18.84 5.28 2.99
N LEU A 153 17.68 4.65 3.02
CA LEU A 153 17.54 3.19 3.05
C LEU A 153 18.04 2.53 1.76
N ALA A 154 17.76 3.13 0.60
CA ALA A 154 18.22 2.63 -0.69
C ALA A 154 19.71 2.83 -0.93
N ALA A 155 20.26 3.97 -0.50
CA ALA A 155 21.68 4.31 -0.71
C ALA A 155 22.62 3.62 0.29
N GLY A 156 22.12 3.19 1.45
CA GLY A 156 22.94 2.62 2.53
C GLY A 156 24.03 3.59 3.01
N ALA A 157 25.17 3.07 3.44
CA ALA A 157 26.27 3.86 4.00
C ALA A 157 27.04 4.72 2.97
N ARG A 158 26.71 4.64 1.69
CA ARG A 158 27.49 5.27 0.61
C ARG A 158 27.18 6.73 0.34
N ALA A 159 26.01 7.21 0.71
CA ALA A 159 25.59 8.57 0.39
C ALA A 159 25.80 9.54 1.56
N LYS A 160 26.15 10.79 1.22
CA LYS A 160 26.33 11.86 2.21
C LYS A 160 24.96 12.38 2.63
N PRO A 161 24.68 12.58 3.94
CA PRO A 161 23.37 13.03 4.43
C PRO A 161 22.84 14.32 3.76
N VAL A 162 23.73 15.28 3.49
CA VAL A 162 23.37 16.54 2.82
C VAL A 162 22.76 16.32 1.43
N LEU A 163 23.18 15.28 0.72
CA LEU A 163 22.63 14.94 -0.59
C LEU A 163 21.24 14.31 -0.50
N HIS A 164 20.95 13.59 0.59
CA HIS A 164 19.64 12.94 0.76
C HIS A 164 18.51 13.96 0.79
N ARG A 165 18.67 15.05 1.55
CA ARG A 165 17.68 16.14 1.64
C ARG A 165 17.45 16.80 0.28
N ALA A 166 18.51 17.19 -0.44
CA ALA A 166 18.39 17.79 -1.76
C ALA A 166 17.74 16.86 -2.79
N MET A 167 18.06 15.56 -2.74
CA MET A 167 17.40 14.56 -3.59
C MET A 167 15.92 14.38 -3.21
N ALA A 168 15.59 14.39 -1.93
CA ALA A 168 14.20 14.29 -1.45
C ALA A 168 13.35 15.48 -1.93
N GLU A 169 13.87 16.69 -1.81
CA GLU A 169 13.22 17.90 -2.32
C GLU A 169 13.00 17.80 -3.84
N ARG A 170 14.00 17.30 -4.57
CA ARG A 170 13.89 17.10 -6.02
C ARG A 170 12.85 16.04 -6.40
N LEU A 171 12.71 14.96 -5.61
CA LEU A 171 11.65 13.97 -5.80
C LEU A 171 10.25 14.58 -5.55
N CYS A 172 10.12 15.41 -4.51
CA CYS A 172 8.87 16.12 -4.26
C CYS A 172 8.49 17.06 -5.41
N GLU A 173 9.45 17.77 -6.00
CA GLU A 173 9.24 18.58 -7.20
C GLU A 173 8.81 17.72 -8.39
N PHE A 174 9.42 16.54 -8.55
CA PHE A 174 9.10 15.60 -9.62
C PHE A 174 7.68 15.03 -9.52
N ILE A 175 7.19 14.69 -8.31
CA ILE A 175 5.81 14.30 -8.08
C ILE A 175 4.86 15.41 -8.56
N GLY A 176 5.25 16.66 -8.33
CA GLY A 176 4.57 17.84 -8.83
C GLY A 176 3.18 18.07 -8.23
N PRO A 177 2.52 19.18 -8.59
CA PRO A 177 1.27 19.60 -7.98
C PRO A 177 0.14 18.59 -8.20
N TYR A 178 0.11 17.90 -9.33
CA TYR A 178 -0.96 16.94 -9.63
C TYR A 178 -0.81 15.64 -8.86
N GLY A 179 0.39 15.12 -8.71
CA GLY A 179 0.65 13.97 -7.86
C GLY A 179 0.27 14.25 -6.40
N TRP A 180 0.63 15.44 -5.91
CA TRP A 180 0.24 15.87 -4.57
C TRP A 180 -1.26 16.06 -4.43
N SER A 181 -1.94 16.67 -5.42
CA SER A 181 -3.41 16.80 -5.40
C SER A 181 -4.08 15.44 -5.28
N ARG A 182 -3.61 14.43 -6.03
CA ARG A 182 -4.13 13.07 -5.94
C ARG A 182 -3.88 12.41 -4.58
N PHE A 183 -2.72 12.67 -3.96
CA PHE A 183 -2.49 12.25 -2.57
C PHE A 183 -3.49 12.90 -1.62
N PHE A 184 -3.63 14.23 -1.66
CA PHE A 184 -4.53 14.95 -0.78
C PHE A 184 -5.98 14.53 -0.96
N GLU A 185 -6.47 14.41 -2.19
CA GLU A 185 -7.83 13.94 -2.50
C GLU A 185 -8.08 12.55 -1.89
N SER A 186 -7.15 11.61 -2.08
CA SER A 186 -7.27 10.27 -1.54
C SER A 186 -7.23 10.27 0.00
N TYR A 187 -6.35 11.08 0.62
CA TYR A 187 -6.25 11.16 2.07
C TYR A 187 -7.50 11.79 2.70
N LEU A 188 -7.99 12.91 2.16
CA LEU A 188 -9.22 13.57 2.62
C LEU A 188 -10.47 12.72 2.44
N ARG A 189 -10.43 11.73 1.55
CA ARG A 189 -11.54 10.79 1.32
C ARG A 189 -11.60 9.68 2.39
N THR A 190 -10.52 9.43 3.14
CA THR A 190 -10.46 8.29 4.06
C THR A 190 -11.59 8.19 5.10
N PRO A 191 -12.15 9.30 5.67
CA PRO A 191 -13.29 9.22 6.57
C PRO A 191 -14.57 8.67 5.94
N TRP A 192 -14.69 8.78 4.62
CA TRP A 192 -15.88 8.42 3.85
C TRP A 192 -15.80 7.02 3.23
N LEU A 193 -14.69 6.31 3.45
CA LEU A 193 -14.54 4.96 2.94
C LEU A 193 -15.51 4.02 3.64
N ARG A 194 -16.18 3.19 2.86
CA ARG A 194 -17.12 2.17 3.35
C ARG A 194 -16.34 0.95 3.84
N THR A 195 -15.62 1.12 4.94
CA THR A 195 -14.73 0.10 5.51
C THR A 195 -15.47 -1.17 5.93
N GLU A 196 -16.77 -1.09 6.16
CA GLU A 196 -17.66 -2.23 6.39
C GLU A 196 -17.75 -3.20 5.21
N ASN A 197 -17.43 -2.73 4.00
CA ASN A 197 -17.38 -3.59 2.80
C ASN A 197 -16.13 -4.46 2.76
N LEU A 198 -15.08 -4.13 3.53
CA LEU A 198 -13.84 -4.87 3.56
C LEU A 198 -13.96 -6.04 4.54
N THR A 199 -14.18 -7.23 4.00
CA THR A 199 -14.38 -8.46 4.79
C THR A 199 -13.13 -9.36 4.80
N ALA A 200 -12.16 -9.11 3.93
CA ALA A 200 -10.90 -9.84 3.90
C ALA A 200 -10.11 -9.60 5.20
N PRO A 201 -9.46 -10.63 5.77
CA PRO A 201 -8.50 -10.45 6.87
C PRO A 201 -7.46 -9.39 6.53
N ALA A 202 -7.24 -8.46 7.46
CA ALA A 202 -6.29 -7.37 7.29
C ALA A 202 -5.18 -7.42 8.34
N LEU A 203 -3.94 -7.24 7.91
CA LEU A 203 -2.80 -6.97 8.77
C LEU A 203 -2.39 -5.51 8.56
N VAL A 204 -2.51 -4.69 9.60
CA VAL A 204 -2.02 -3.31 9.60
C VAL A 204 -0.68 -3.28 10.30
N VAL A 205 0.35 -2.77 9.63
CA VAL A 205 1.72 -2.69 10.16
C VAL A 205 2.15 -1.23 10.22
N SER A 206 2.74 -0.82 11.35
CA SER A 206 3.29 0.53 11.53
C SER A 206 4.57 0.46 12.35
N GLY A 207 5.58 1.27 11.99
CA GLY A 207 6.76 1.45 12.84
C GLY A 207 6.44 2.34 14.04
N THR A 208 7.02 2.03 15.22
CA THR A 208 6.80 2.84 16.44
C THR A 208 7.39 4.24 16.34
N GLY A 209 8.39 4.44 15.47
CA GLY A 209 9.03 5.73 15.17
C GLY A 209 8.51 6.43 13.91
N ASP A 210 7.38 5.98 13.32
CA ASP A 210 6.85 6.61 12.10
C ASP A 210 6.38 8.05 12.37
N ARG A 211 7.14 9.01 11.87
CA ARG A 211 6.85 10.45 11.97
C ARG A 211 6.05 10.98 10.78
N ILE A 212 5.80 10.14 9.79
CA ILE A 212 5.21 10.48 8.51
C ILE A 212 3.73 10.12 8.52
N ALA A 213 3.41 8.83 8.56
CA ALA A 213 2.07 8.32 8.83
C ALA A 213 2.03 7.88 10.30
N ALA A 214 1.50 8.73 11.17
CA ALA A 214 1.55 8.47 12.61
C ALA A 214 0.93 7.11 12.97
N THR A 215 1.55 6.39 13.91
CA THR A 215 1.05 5.08 14.38
C THR A 215 -0.42 5.13 14.83
N ALA A 216 -0.88 6.31 15.29
CA ALA A 216 -2.28 6.55 15.63
C ALA A 216 -3.23 6.40 14.43
N GLU A 217 -2.79 6.68 13.21
CA GLU A 217 -3.59 6.49 12.00
C GLU A 217 -3.75 5.00 11.68
N ALA A 218 -2.68 4.23 11.84
CA ALA A 218 -2.74 2.77 11.73
C ALA A 218 -3.65 2.14 12.78
N ALA A 219 -3.64 2.66 14.00
CA ALA A 219 -4.52 2.23 15.09
C ALA A 219 -5.99 2.55 14.76
N ALA A 220 -6.29 3.79 14.34
CA ALA A 220 -7.64 4.20 13.96
C ALA A 220 -8.19 3.36 12.78
N LEU A 221 -7.33 3.02 11.81
CA LEU A 221 -7.71 2.13 10.73
C LEU A 221 -8.03 0.71 11.24
N ALA A 222 -7.18 0.17 12.11
CA ALA A 222 -7.38 -1.17 12.65
C ALA A 222 -8.66 -1.27 13.51
N GLU A 223 -9.00 -0.22 14.24
CA GLU A 223 -10.28 -0.13 14.96
C GLU A 223 -11.50 -0.06 14.02
N ARG A 224 -11.33 0.57 12.87
CA ARG A 224 -12.40 0.73 11.89
C ARG A 224 -12.68 -0.54 11.07
N LEU A 225 -11.67 -1.39 10.89
CA LEU A 225 -11.76 -2.64 10.13
C LEU A 225 -12.03 -3.82 11.06
N SER A 226 -13.20 -4.45 10.95
CA SER A 226 -13.61 -5.56 11.82
C SER A 226 -12.71 -6.80 11.74
N THR A 227 -11.96 -6.94 10.65
CA THR A 227 -11.08 -8.08 10.36
C THR A 227 -9.60 -7.78 10.54
N ALA A 228 -9.27 -6.57 11.03
CA ALA A 228 -7.90 -6.12 11.13
C ALA A 228 -7.18 -6.61 12.40
N THR A 229 -5.89 -6.84 12.23
CA THR A 229 -4.93 -7.01 13.33
C THR A 229 -3.85 -5.95 13.17
N LEU A 230 -3.66 -5.09 14.17
CA LEU A 230 -2.54 -4.15 14.21
C LEU A 230 -1.29 -4.84 14.75
N ARG A 231 -0.15 -4.59 14.11
CA ARG A 231 1.18 -4.95 14.59
C ARG A 231 2.11 -3.74 14.47
N THR A 232 2.74 -3.37 15.56
CA THR A 232 3.79 -2.36 15.58
C THR A 232 5.16 -3.03 15.48
N VAL A 233 6.07 -2.36 14.78
CA VAL A 233 7.46 -2.79 14.63
C VAL A 233 8.34 -1.79 15.38
N GLU A 234 8.96 -2.28 16.45
CA GLU A 234 9.88 -1.49 17.27
C GLU A 234 11.10 -1.06 16.45
N ASP A 235 11.65 0.11 16.78
CA ASP A 235 12.84 0.67 16.11
C ASP A 235 12.71 0.80 14.59
N ALA A 236 11.48 0.95 14.10
CA ALA A 236 11.19 1.23 12.70
C ALA A 236 10.41 2.53 12.56
N GLY A 237 10.68 3.26 11.45
CA GLY A 237 9.94 4.43 11.01
C GLY A 237 8.89 4.08 9.96
N HIS A 238 8.89 4.86 8.86
CA HIS A 238 7.89 4.74 7.80
C HIS A 238 8.05 3.50 6.89
N PHE A 239 9.22 2.87 6.91
CA PHE A 239 9.56 1.75 6.05
C PHE A 239 9.90 0.48 6.84
N PRO A 240 8.99 -0.04 7.71
CA PRO A 240 9.30 -1.17 8.59
C PRO A 240 9.79 -2.40 7.83
N MET A 241 9.37 -2.63 6.58
CA MET A 241 9.83 -3.73 5.74
C MET A 241 11.29 -3.59 5.29
N ALA A 242 11.86 -2.39 5.29
CA ALA A 242 13.25 -2.13 4.91
C ALA A 242 14.15 -1.84 6.10
N GLU A 243 13.60 -1.31 7.20
CA GLU A 243 14.30 -0.95 8.43
C GLU A 243 14.47 -2.14 9.37
N GLN A 244 13.42 -2.97 9.49
CA GLN A 244 13.39 -4.18 10.32
C GLN A 244 12.91 -5.39 9.47
N PRO A 245 13.65 -5.77 8.41
CA PRO A 245 13.18 -6.75 7.43
C PRO A 245 12.89 -8.11 8.02
N GLU A 246 13.66 -8.57 9.02
CA GLU A 246 13.45 -9.84 9.72
C GLU A 246 12.11 -9.84 10.44
N ARG A 247 11.85 -8.77 11.22
CA ARG A 247 10.60 -8.65 11.97
C ARG A 247 9.40 -8.54 11.04
N PHE A 248 9.52 -7.76 9.97
CA PHE A 248 8.45 -7.64 8.97
C PHE A 248 8.18 -8.99 8.27
N ALA A 249 9.24 -9.69 7.88
CA ALA A 249 9.11 -11.01 7.25
C ALA A 249 8.45 -12.04 8.18
N ASP A 250 8.73 -12.01 9.51
CA ASP A 250 8.04 -12.85 10.49
C ASP A 250 6.54 -12.56 10.54
N LEU A 251 6.16 -11.27 10.57
CA LEU A 251 4.75 -10.86 10.57
C LEU A 251 4.01 -11.28 9.29
N LEU A 252 4.66 -11.14 8.15
CA LEU A 252 4.10 -11.55 6.87
C LEU A 252 3.97 -13.08 6.77
N ASP A 253 4.97 -13.83 7.25
CA ASP A 253 4.93 -15.29 7.30
C ASP A 253 3.79 -15.79 8.19
N GLU A 254 3.65 -15.23 9.40
CA GLU A 254 2.54 -15.52 10.32
C GLU A 254 1.18 -15.22 9.65
N PHE A 255 1.07 -14.11 8.94
CA PHE A 255 -0.17 -13.72 8.26
C PHE A 255 -0.53 -14.70 7.14
N LEU A 256 0.44 -15.10 6.32
CA LEU A 256 0.23 -16.02 5.21
C LEU A 256 -0.07 -17.47 5.67
N GLN A 257 0.33 -17.85 6.88
CA GLN A 257 -0.01 -19.15 7.47
C GLN A 257 -1.47 -19.25 7.92
N ARG A 258 -2.17 -18.12 8.08
CA ARG A 258 -3.58 -18.14 8.47
C ARG A 258 -4.41 -18.92 7.43
N PRO A 259 -5.34 -19.77 7.88
CA PRO A 259 -6.23 -20.45 6.95
C PRO A 259 -7.01 -19.41 6.12
N ALA A 260 -7.20 -19.69 4.85
CA ALA A 260 -8.09 -18.86 4.03
C ALA A 260 -9.48 -18.81 4.70
N PRO A 261 -10.13 -17.65 4.74
CA PRO A 261 -11.52 -17.59 5.19
C PRO A 261 -12.33 -18.58 4.37
N VAL A 262 -13.20 -19.35 5.05
CA VAL A 262 -14.11 -20.27 4.37
C VAL A 262 -15.01 -19.42 3.48
N ARG A 263 -14.85 -19.51 2.18
CA ARG A 263 -15.72 -18.82 1.23
C ARG A 263 -17.13 -19.35 1.42
N GLY A 264 -18.03 -18.54 1.94
CA GLY A 264 -19.47 -18.80 1.87
C GLY A 264 -19.89 -18.90 0.40
N PRO A 265 -20.97 -19.63 0.07
CA PRO A 265 -21.48 -19.64 -1.29
C PRO A 265 -21.73 -18.18 -1.74
N ALA A 266 -21.22 -17.81 -2.91
CA ALA A 266 -21.32 -16.48 -3.46
C ALA A 266 -22.76 -16.00 -3.39
N GLY A 267 -23.05 -15.03 -2.52
CA GLY A 267 -24.35 -14.44 -2.39
C GLY A 267 -24.73 -13.81 -3.73
N LYS A 268 -25.85 -14.24 -4.29
CA LYS A 268 -26.43 -13.66 -5.51
C LYS A 268 -26.56 -12.14 -5.28
N PRO A 269 -26.05 -11.27 -6.19
CA PRO A 269 -26.20 -9.84 -6.01
C PRO A 269 -27.68 -9.49 -5.84
N PRO A 270 -28.04 -8.56 -4.95
CA PRO A 270 -29.43 -8.13 -4.82
C PRO A 270 -29.90 -7.58 -6.16
N HIS A 271 -31.03 -8.07 -6.64
CA HIS A 271 -31.69 -7.55 -7.83
C HIS A 271 -31.94 -6.04 -7.64
N PRO A 272 -31.64 -5.21 -8.66
CA PRO A 272 -31.99 -3.81 -8.57
C PRO A 272 -33.51 -3.69 -8.44
N THR A 273 -33.96 -3.18 -7.31
CA THR A 273 -35.35 -2.81 -7.11
C THR A 273 -35.67 -1.71 -8.11
N SER A 274 -36.65 -1.98 -8.99
CA SER A 274 -37.15 -1.02 -9.96
C SER A 274 -37.50 0.30 -9.26
N LEU A 275 -36.85 1.38 -9.68
CA LEU A 275 -37.24 2.75 -9.36
C LEU A 275 -38.60 3.00 -10.01
N GLU A 276 -39.65 3.05 -9.20
CA GLU A 276 -40.90 3.63 -9.60
C GLU A 276 -40.70 5.12 -9.90
N ARG A 277 -41.10 5.52 -11.10
CA ARG A 277 -41.14 6.93 -11.54
C ARG A 277 -42.26 7.64 -10.79
N ILE A 278 -41.93 8.70 -10.12
CA ILE A 278 -42.84 9.80 -9.79
C ILE A 278 -42.38 11.03 -10.56
#